data_6677103fa02528f4e5b4d4535e4f6c1b
#
_entry.id   6677103fa02528f4e5b4d4535e4f6c1b
#
_cell.length_a   1.000
_cell.length_b   1.000
_cell.length_c   1.000
_cell.angle_alpha   90.00
_cell.angle_beta   90.00
_cell.angle_gamma   90.00
#
_symmetry.space_group_name_H-M   'P 1'
#
loop_
_entity.id
_entity.type
_entity.pdbx_description
1 polymer ?
#
loop_
_entity_poly.entity_id
_entity_poly.type
_entity_poly.pdbx_seq_one_letter_code
_entity_poly.pdbx_strand_id
1 'polypeptide(L)'
;MHADVIVVGAGLAGLVATAELVTAGHRVALVDQESADHLGGQAWWSFGGLFLVGTPEQRRMGIRDSEELAWQDWSGSAGFDRLEGADAEDLWGMRWARAYVAWAAGEKRSWLREKGVGLFPVVGWAERGDGRATGHGNSVPRFHITWGTGPGVVEPFERAVREGVRTGRVELHGRHRVTELVVSGGAVTGVRGEVLVGDDADRGAPSSRVAATRFELGAQAILVTSGGIGANPALVRQWWPERLGTPPQDLLTGVPAYVDGSMLDPVVDVGARLVNRDRMWHYVEGLPNHSPVWPGHGIRILPGPSSLWLDALGRRLPFPCLPGFDTLGTLAHLRTATPGHDHSWFVATTTVLGKEYALSGSEQNPDLTGRSVRQVLGRVTTDVPEPVQRFADAGTDVVRAGTVEELVAGMNALTGDDLVDAAAVRELVEARDRELDNDFGKDVQTAMVRAARRSRGDRLVRTAPPHRFLDPKHGPLVAVRLRVLTRKTLGGIQTDLDGRALRADGTPVPGLYAAGEVAGFGGGGMHGYRSLEGTFLGGCLFSGRQAGRALAATL
;
A
#
# COMPACT_ATOMS: atom_id res chain seq x y z
N MET A 1 -3.91 -8.03 -35.59
CA MET A 1 -5.29 -7.44 -35.46
C MET A 1 -5.10 -5.96 -35.12
N HIS A 2 -5.86 -5.01 -35.69
CA HIS A 2 -5.79 -3.62 -35.22
C HIS A 2 -6.53 -3.50 -33.89
N ALA A 3 -5.80 -3.21 -32.81
CA ALA A 3 -6.40 -2.90 -31.51
C ALA A 3 -6.98 -1.47 -31.54
N ASP A 4 -8.11 -1.27 -30.85
CA ASP A 4 -8.66 0.08 -30.66
C ASP A 4 -7.86 0.82 -29.57
N VAL A 5 -7.45 0.10 -28.51
CA VAL A 5 -6.66 0.60 -27.39
C VAL A 5 -5.48 -0.31 -27.09
N ILE A 6 -4.30 0.28 -26.83
CA ILE A 6 -3.19 -0.42 -26.18
C ILE A 6 -3.20 -0.06 -24.69
N VAL A 7 -3.22 -1.07 -23.81
CA VAL A 7 -3.05 -0.91 -22.36
C VAL A 7 -1.65 -1.38 -21.99
N VAL A 8 -0.84 -0.49 -21.41
CA VAL A 8 0.55 -0.77 -21.00
C VAL A 8 0.60 -1.04 -19.51
N GLY A 9 0.77 -2.29 -19.15
CA GLY A 9 0.78 -2.79 -17.77
C GLY A 9 -0.47 -3.60 -17.42
N ALA A 10 -0.30 -4.89 -17.15
CA ALA A 10 -1.36 -5.82 -16.76
C ALA A 10 -1.54 -5.89 -15.22
N GLY A 11 -1.26 -4.77 -14.51
CA GLY A 11 -1.61 -4.57 -13.13
C GLY A 11 -3.12 -4.38 -12.94
N LEU A 12 -3.59 -4.23 -11.69
CA LEU A 12 -5.02 -4.14 -11.37
C LEU A 12 -5.75 -3.06 -12.19
N ALA A 13 -5.17 -1.86 -12.35
CA ALA A 13 -5.80 -0.78 -13.11
C ALA A 13 -5.94 -1.14 -14.60
N GLY A 14 -4.91 -1.75 -15.19
CA GLY A 14 -4.93 -2.22 -16.58
C GLY A 14 -5.95 -3.32 -16.82
N LEU A 15 -6.03 -4.30 -15.91
CA LEU A 15 -7.04 -5.38 -15.98
C LEU A 15 -8.47 -4.84 -15.90
N VAL A 16 -8.72 -3.88 -15.00
CA VAL A 16 -10.04 -3.25 -14.85
C VAL A 16 -10.41 -2.46 -16.10
N ALA A 17 -9.51 -1.63 -16.62
CA ALA A 17 -9.76 -0.84 -17.83
C ALA A 17 -10.00 -1.75 -19.04
N THR A 18 -9.19 -2.80 -19.21
CA THR A 18 -9.38 -3.81 -20.27
C THR A 18 -10.75 -4.48 -20.17
N ALA A 19 -11.18 -4.85 -18.95
CA ALA A 19 -12.50 -5.45 -18.73
C ALA A 19 -13.67 -4.50 -19.10
N GLU A 20 -13.56 -3.21 -18.76
CA GLU A 20 -14.58 -2.20 -19.15
C GLU A 20 -14.60 -2.00 -20.68
N LEU A 21 -13.45 -1.90 -21.35
CA LEU A 21 -13.32 -1.77 -22.80
C LEU A 21 -13.90 -2.96 -23.55
N VAL A 22 -13.55 -4.18 -23.12
CA VAL A 22 -14.08 -5.43 -23.73
C VAL A 22 -15.59 -5.52 -23.55
N THR A 23 -16.10 -5.13 -22.38
CA THR A 23 -17.55 -5.11 -22.12
C THR A 23 -18.28 -4.14 -23.05
N ALA A 24 -17.64 -3.03 -23.42
CA ALA A 24 -18.16 -2.06 -24.39
C ALA A 24 -17.97 -2.49 -25.86
N GLY A 25 -17.26 -3.59 -26.13
CA GLY A 25 -17.11 -4.16 -27.49
C GLY A 25 -15.79 -3.83 -28.18
N HIS A 26 -14.88 -3.08 -27.55
CA HIS A 26 -13.58 -2.70 -28.11
C HIS A 26 -12.57 -3.85 -28.09
N ARG A 27 -11.56 -3.75 -28.97
CA ARG A 27 -10.41 -4.66 -29.06
C ARG A 27 -9.22 -4.03 -28.36
N VAL A 28 -8.59 -4.78 -27.47
CA VAL A 28 -7.49 -4.30 -26.63
C VAL A 28 -6.23 -5.12 -26.88
N ALA A 29 -5.10 -4.45 -27.09
CA ALA A 29 -3.77 -5.05 -26.92
C ALA A 29 -3.28 -4.75 -25.49
N LEU A 30 -3.23 -5.78 -24.65
CA LEU A 30 -2.71 -5.66 -23.28
C LEU A 30 -1.25 -6.09 -23.27
N VAL A 31 -0.35 -5.15 -22.95
CA VAL A 31 1.10 -5.31 -23.04
C VAL A 31 1.71 -5.29 -21.64
N ASP A 32 2.51 -6.30 -21.30
CA ASP A 32 3.23 -6.35 -20.02
C ASP A 32 4.64 -6.92 -20.18
N GLN A 33 5.58 -6.39 -19.41
CA GLN A 33 6.97 -6.88 -19.41
C GLN A 33 7.13 -8.22 -18.67
N GLU A 34 6.16 -8.60 -17.82
CA GLU A 34 6.15 -9.89 -17.13
C GLU A 34 5.43 -10.96 -17.97
N SER A 35 5.48 -12.21 -17.51
CA SER A 35 4.79 -13.32 -18.16
C SER A 35 3.27 -13.07 -18.23
N ALA A 36 2.64 -13.50 -19.33
CA ALA A 36 1.20 -13.53 -19.50
C ALA A 36 0.47 -14.37 -18.42
N ASP A 37 1.19 -15.23 -17.70
CA ASP A 37 0.65 -16.03 -16.59
C ASP A 37 0.65 -15.28 -15.26
N HIS A 38 1.34 -14.12 -15.18
CA HIS A 38 1.56 -13.36 -13.95
C HIS A 38 0.77 -12.04 -13.90
N LEU A 39 -0.49 -12.04 -14.35
CA LEU A 39 -1.36 -10.86 -14.33
C LEU A 39 -1.67 -10.37 -12.91
N GLY A 40 -1.97 -9.06 -12.77
CA GLY A 40 -2.38 -8.43 -11.53
C GLY A 40 -1.32 -7.53 -10.88
N GLY A 41 -0.07 -7.59 -11.34
CA GLY A 41 1.02 -6.74 -10.87
C GLY A 41 1.22 -6.80 -9.35
N GLN A 42 1.60 -5.67 -8.74
CA GLN A 42 1.81 -5.61 -7.28
C GLN A 42 0.53 -5.80 -6.45
N ALA A 43 -0.67 -5.64 -7.04
CA ALA A 43 -1.92 -5.83 -6.33
C ALA A 43 -2.12 -7.28 -5.87
N TRP A 44 -1.56 -8.25 -6.58
CA TRP A 44 -1.55 -9.66 -6.22
C TRP A 44 -0.93 -9.90 -4.82
N TRP A 45 0.15 -9.17 -4.50
CA TRP A 45 0.90 -9.29 -3.25
C TRP A 45 0.30 -8.52 -2.08
N SER A 46 -0.85 -7.88 -2.29
CA SER A 46 -1.47 -7.05 -1.26
C SER A 46 -2.27 -7.87 -0.24
N PHE A 47 -2.48 -7.29 0.95
CA PHE A 47 -3.38 -7.84 1.97
C PHE A 47 -4.87 -7.77 1.54
N GLY A 48 -5.18 -7.06 0.45
CA GLY A 48 -6.53 -6.99 -0.11
C GLY A 48 -7.47 -6.03 0.63
N GLY A 49 -6.94 -5.01 1.30
CA GLY A 49 -7.76 -4.02 1.99
C GLY A 49 -8.44 -3.03 1.04
N LEU A 50 -9.72 -2.77 1.24
CA LEU A 50 -10.53 -1.83 0.46
C LEU A 50 -11.21 -0.81 1.37
N PHE A 51 -11.07 0.47 1.02
CA PHE A 51 -11.77 1.58 1.64
C PHE A 51 -13.21 1.63 1.12
N LEU A 52 -14.17 1.46 2.00
CA LEU A 52 -15.61 1.55 1.72
C LEU A 52 -16.31 2.34 2.82
N VAL A 53 -17.37 3.05 2.46
CA VAL A 53 -18.08 3.99 3.33
C VAL A 53 -19.55 3.55 3.48
N GLY A 54 -20.10 3.61 4.70
CA GLY A 54 -21.51 3.38 4.98
C GLY A 54 -22.00 1.96 4.65
N THR A 55 -21.16 0.94 4.78
CA THR A 55 -21.45 -0.43 4.36
C THR A 55 -22.38 -1.18 5.32
N PRO A 56 -23.09 -2.23 4.86
CA PRO A 56 -23.81 -3.13 5.76
C PRO A 56 -22.89 -3.81 6.79
N GLU A 57 -21.61 -4.06 6.44
CA GLU A 57 -20.61 -4.62 7.33
C GLU A 57 -20.32 -3.66 8.49
N GLN A 58 -20.11 -2.38 8.21
CA GLN A 58 -19.95 -1.32 9.22
C GLN A 58 -21.19 -1.22 10.12
N ARG A 59 -22.38 -1.16 9.54
CA ARG A 59 -23.64 -1.04 10.30
C ARG A 59 -23.85 -2.22 11.26
N ARG A 60 -23.54 -3.48 10.85
CA ARG A 60 -23.63 -4.66 11.72
C ARG A 60 -22.67 -4.59 12.91
N MET A 61 -21.56 -3.87 12.77
CA MET A 61 -20.59 -3.63 13.85
C MET A 61 -20.92 -2.39 14.68
N GLY A 62 -22.03 -1.70 14.41
CA GLY A 62 -22.42 -0.47 15.10
C GLY A 62 -21.65 0.77 14.65
N ILE A 63 -20.94 0.69 13.52
CA ILE A 63 -20.16 1.80 12.96
C ILE A 63 -21.09 2.65 12.09
N ARG A 64 -21.20 3.95 12.43
CA ARG A 64 -21.92 4.95 11.64
C ARG A 64 -20.92 5.71 10.79
N ASP A 65 -21.14 5.74 9.49
CA ASP A 65 -20.24 6.38 8.52
C ASP A 65 -21.07 7.07 7.43
N SER A 66 -20.50 8.12 6.83
CA SER A 66 -21.13 8.87 5.75
C SER A 66 -20.07 9.38 4.76
N GLU A 67 -20.53 9.84 3.57
CA GLU A 67 -19.67 10.46 2.57
C GLU A 67 -18.99 11.72 3.12
N GLU A 68 -19.73 12.55 3.86
CA GLU A 68 -19.24 13.80 4.45
C GLU A 68 -18.12 13.54 5.46
N LEU A 69 -18.34 12.57 6.37
CA LEU A 69 -17.31 12.17 7.34
C LEU A 69 -16.08 11.58 6.65
N ALA A 70 -16.29 10.76 5.62
CA ALA A 70 -15.18 10.19 4.84
C ALA A 70 -14.40 11.27 4.08
N TRP A 71 -15.08 12.28 3.55
CA TRP A 71 -14.42 13.41 2.89
C TRP A 71 -13.63 14.28 3.89
N GLN A 72 -14.20 14.53 5.08
CA GLN A 72 -13.48 15.23 6.15
C GLN A 72 -12.18 14.51 6.53
N ASP A 73 -12.25 13.19 6.73
CA ASP A 73 -11.07 12.37 7.03
C ASP A 73 -10.05 12.39 5.89
N TRP A 74 -10.52 12.30 4.64
CA TRP A 74 -9.65 12.36 3.47
C TRP A 74 -8.93 13.70 3.36
N SER A 75 -9.67 14.80 3.46
CA SER A 75 -9.11 16.15 3.35
C SER A 75 -8.09 16.42 4.45
N GLY A 76 -8.40 16.00 5.68
CA GLY A 76 -7.48 16.11 6.82
C GLY A 76 -6.21 15.27 6.67
N SER A 77 -6.30 14.11 6.01
CA SER A 77 -5.14 13.24 5.74
C SER A 77 -4.32 13.73 4.54
N ALA A 78 -4.98 14.07 3.44
CA ALA A 78 -4.31 14.44 2.19
C ALA A 78 -3.50 15.74 2.31
N GLY A 79 -4.03 16.75 2.99
CA GLY A 79 -3.33 18.02 3.22
C GLY A 79 -2.97 18.73 1.91
N PHE A 80 -3.91 18.79 0.95
CA PHE A 80 -3.70 19.47 -0.32
C PHE A 80 -3.32 20.95 -0.11
N ASP A 81 -2.13 21.34 -0.54
CA ASP A 81 -1.57 22.68 -0.37
C ASP A 81 -1.11 23.34 -1.70
N ARG A 82 -1.15 22.61 -2.83
CA ARG A 82 -0.76 23.07 -4.17
C ARG A 82 -2.00 23.20 -5.07
N LEU A 83 -3.02 23.96 -4.61
CA LEU A 83 -4.31 24.08 -5.30
C LEU A 83 -4.37 25.27 -6.25
N GLU A 84 -3.50 26.26 -6.10
CA GLU A 84 -3.51 27.54 -6.84
C GLU A 84 -2.15 27.82 -7.49
N GLY A 85 -2.15 28.78 -8.43
CA GLY A 85 -0.95 29.20 -9.16
C GLY A 85 -0.71 28.43 -10.45
N ALA A 86 0.38 28.77 -11.14
CA ALA A 86 0.78 28.13 -12.39
C ALA A 86 1.07 26.62 -12.23
N ASP A 87 1.42 26.22 -11.01
CA ASP A 87 1.77 24.86 -10.64
C ASP A 87 0.75 24.20 -9.72
N ALA A 88 -0.55 24.41 -9.96
CA ALA A 88 -1.64 23.81 -9.17
C ALA A 88 -1.64 22.26 -9.26
N GLU A 89 -0.60 21.62 -8.69
CA GLU A 89 -0.35 20.18 -8.78
C GLU A 89 -1.45 19.35 -8.10
N ASP A 90 -2.12 19.90 -7.07
CA ASP A 90 -3.16 19.20 -6.31
C ASP A 90 -4.57 19.33 -6.89
N LEU A 91 -4.79 20.23 -7.82
CA LEU A 91 -6.14 20.54 -8.30
C LEU A 91 -6.89 19.30 -8.82
N TRP A 92 -6.23 18.54 -9.71
CA TRP A 92 -6.83 17.33 -10.25
C TRP A 92 -6.83 16.19 -9.24
N GLY A 93 -5.77 16.06 -8.43
CA GLY A 93 -5.72 15.07 -7.33
C GLY A 93 -6.88 15.22 -6.37
N MET A 94 -7.22 16.45 -5.96
CA MET A 94 -8.37 16.75 -5.09
C MET A 94 -9.71 16.39 -5.76
N ARG A 95 -9.88 16.70 -7.06
CA ARG A 95 -11.09 16.33 -7.81
C ARG A 95 -11.27 14.82 -7.89
N TRP A 96 -10.19 14.07 -8.15
CA TRP A 96 -10.19 12.62 -8.15
C TRP A 96 -10.51 12.05 -6.77
N ALA A 97 -9.93 12.62 -5.70
CA ALA A 97 -10.23 12.22 -4.32
C ALA A 97 -11.72 12.39 -3.99
N ARG A 98 -12.32 13.53 -4.36
CA ARG A 98 -13.74 13.78 -4.15
C ARG A 98 -14.62 12.77 -4.89
N ALA A 99 -14.33 12.52 -6.16
CA ALA A 99 -15.04 11.54 -6.97
C ALA A 99 -14.88 10.11 -6.42
N TYR A 100 -13.67 9.77 -5.93
CA TYR A 100 -13.44 8.47 -5.31
C TYR A 100 -14.22 8.26 -4.01
N VAL A 101 -14.27 9.26 -3.14
CA VAL A 101 -15.03 9.19 -1.88
C VAL A 101 -16.52 9.02 -2.16
N ALA A 102 -17.07 9.79 -3.11
CA ALA A 102 -18.46 9.64 -3.54
C ALA A 102 -18.75 8.24 -4.09
N TRP A 103 -17.85 7.69 -4.91
CA TRP A 103 -17.96 6.32 -5.40
C TRP A 103 -17.86 5.28 -4.28
N ALA A 104 -16.97 5.48 -3.31
CA ALA A 104 -16.78 4.58 -2.18
C ALA A 104 -17.99 4.54 -1.23
N ALA A 105 -18.73 5.66 -1.11
CA ALA A 105 -19.97 5.76 -0.36
C ALA A 105 -21.19 5.27 -1.17
N GLY A 106 -21.11 5.32 -2.50
CA GLY A 106 -22.15 4.95 -3.44
C GLY A 106 -22.05 3.51 -3.97
N GLU A 107 -21.77 3.39 -5.26
CA GLU A 107 -21.89 2.12 -6.00
C GLU A 107 -20.72 1.15 -5.85
N LYS A 108 -19.58 1.57 -5.27
CA LYS A 108 -18.36 0.74 -5.22
C LYS A 108 -18.60 -0.66 -4.69
N ARG A 109 -19.34 -0.77 -3.58
CA ARG A 109 -19.59 -2.07 -2.95
C ARG A 109 -20.45 -3.00 -3.82
N SER A 110 -21.53 -2.48 -4.44
CA SER A 110 -22.40 -3.26 -5.35
C SER A 110 -21.62 -3.69 -6.60
N TRP A 111 -20.88 -2.76 -7.20
CA TRP A 111 -20.04 -3.05 -8.37
C TRP A 111 -18.98 -4.13 -8.08
N LEU A 112 -18.30 -4.08 -6.92
CA LEU A 112 -17.35 -5.12 -6.52
C LEU A 112 -18.02 -6.50 -6.41
N ARG A 113 -19.23 -6.56 -5.82
CA ARG A 113 -20.00 -7.80 -5.72
C ARG A 113 -20.43 -8.34 -7.09
N GLU A 114 -20.88 -7.48 -7.99
CA GLU A 114 -21.23 -7.85 -9.37
C GLU A 114 -20.03 -8.42 -10.12
N LYS A 115 -18.83 -7.88 -9.89
CA LYS A 115 -17.58 -8.43 -10.44
C LYS A 115 -17.13 -9.72 -9.74
N GLY A 116 -17.72 -10.11 -8.62
CA GLY A 116 -17.38 -11.34 -7.88
C GLY A 116 -16.34 -11.15 -6.78
N VAL A 117 -16.04 -9.92 -6.38
CA VAL A 117 -15.15 -9.64 -5.24
C VAL A 117 -15.92 -9.86 -3.94
N GLY A 118 -15.48 -10.81 -3.12
CA GLY A 118 -16.02 -11.09 -1.80
C GLY A 118 -15.31 -10.28 -0.71
N LEU A 119 -16.05 -9.88 0.33
CA LEU A 119 -15.49 -9.18 1.49
C LEU A 119 -15.55 -10.06 2.74
N PHE A 120 -14.53 -9.96 3.58
CA PHE A 120 -14.55 -10.54 4.91
C PHE A 120 -15.51 -9.71 5.81
N PRO A 121 -16.28 -10.35 6.71
CA PRO A 121 -17.37 -9.66 7.42
C PRO A 121 -16.93 -8.68 8.52
N VAL A 122 -15.62 -8.55 8.77
CA VAL A 122 -15.06 -7.67 9.81
C VAL A 122 -14.42 -6.45 9.16
N VAL A 123 -14.80 -5.27 9.62
CA VAL A 123 -14.20 -3.99 9.23
C VAL A 123 -13.24 -3.54 10.33
N GLY A 124 -12.03 -3.16 9.95
CA GLY A 124 -10.97 -2.78 10.88
C GLY A 124 -10.33 -1.44 10.57
N TRP A 125 -9.25 -1.24 11.29
CA TRP A 125 -8.29 -0.16 11.09
C TRP A 125 -7.03 -0.73 10.43
N ALA A 126 -6.40 0.08 9.59
CA ALA A 126 -4.97 -0.10 9.29
C ALA A 126 -4.15 0.99 10.00
N GLU A 127 -4.68 2.22 10.04
CA GLU A 127 -4.13 3.33 10.83
C GLU A 127 -5.25 4.11 11.52
N ARG A 128 -4.94 4.68 12.71
CA ARG A 128 -5.91 5.40 13.55
C ARG A 128 -5.74 6.93 13.43
N GLY A 129 -4.63 7.38 12.83
CA GLY A 129 -4.32 8.79 12.62
C GLY A 129 -3.50 9.45 13.73
N ASP A 130 -3.35 10.76 13.61
CA ASP A 130 -2.48 11.59 14.44
C ASP A 130 -3.15 12.17 15.71
N GLY A 131 -4.37 11.73 16.00
CA GLY A 131 -5.11 12.15 17.20
C GLY A 131 -5.75 13.53 17.12
N ARG A 132 -5.67 14.23 15.98
CA ARG A 132 -6.33 15.52 15.77
C ARG A 132 -7.69 15.31 15.08
N ALA A 133 -8.70 16.07 15.50
CA ALA A 133 -10.05 15.93 14.95
C ALA A 133 -10.15 16.22 13.44
N THR A 134 -9.29 17.10 12.93
CA THR A 134 -9.22 17.49 11.52
C THR A 134 -7.88 17.13 10.87
N GLY A 135 -7.07 16.32 11.54
CA GLY A 135 -5.78 15.85 11.07
C GLY A 135 -5.86 14.53 10.32
N HIS A 136 -4.72 13.84 10.25
CA HIS A 136 -4.64 12.54 9.60
C HIS A 136 -5.43 11.47 10.36
N GLY A 137 -6.17 10.65 9.63
CA GLY A 137 -6.73 9.39 10.09
C GLY A 137 -8.20 9.18 9.78
N ASN A 138 -8.64 7.94 9.96
CA ASN A 138 -10.04 7.57 9.86
C ASN A 138 -10.75 7.84 11.19
N SER A 139 -11.87 8.60 11.17
CA SER A 139 -12.75 8.78 12.33
C SER A 139 -13.46 7.48 12.73
N VAL A 140 -13.69 6.59 11.76
CA VAL A 140 -14.31 5.28 11.94
C VAL A 140 -13.57 4.21 11.13
N PRO A 141 -13.67 2.92 11.51
CA PRO A 141 -13.10 1.83 10.72
C PRO A 141 -13.71 1.76 9.32
N ARG A 142 -12.85 1.77 8.27
CA ARG A 142 -13.25 1.68 6.86
C ARG A 142 -12.46 0.63 6.07
N PHE A 143 -11.53 -0.05 6.72
CA PHE A 143 -10.67 -1.05 6.08
C PHE A 143 -11.40 -2.40 5.99
N HIS A 144 -11.91 -2.71 4.79
CA HIS A 144 -12.59 -3.97 4.49
C HIS A 144 -11.59 -4.92 3.83
N ILE A 145 -11.39 -6.09 4.40
CA ILE A 145 -10.49 -7.09 3.85
C ILE A 145 -11.24 -7.89 2.77
N THR A 146 -10.61 -8.06 1.61
CA THR A 146 -11.12 -8.93 0.55
C THR A 146 -10.90 -10.39 0.94
N TRP A 147 -11.93 -11.21 0.78
CA TRP A 147 -11.83 -12.65 0.91
C TRP A 147 -11.01 -13.23 -0.26
N GLY A 148 -9.82 -13.72 0.04
CA GLY A 148 -8.80 -14.09 -0.93
C GLY A 148 -7.68 -13.05 -1.08
N THR A 149 -7.64 -12.01 -0.23
CA THR A 149 -6.60 -10.97 -0.20
C THR A 149 -6.38 -10.30 -1.57
N GLY A 150 -5.14 -10.00 -1.98
CA GLY A 150 -4.79 -9.43 -3.27
C GLY A 150 -5.27 -10.26 -4.46
N PRO A 151 -5.00 -11.58 -4.50
CA PRO A 151 -5.58 -12.48 -5.51
C PRO A 151 -7.10 -12.35 -5.62
N GLY A 152 -7.83 -12.28 -4.50
CA GLY A 152 -9.28 -12.14 -4.50
C GLY A 152 -9.81 -10.83 -5.13
N VAL A 153 -8.98 -9.78 -5.15
CA VAL A 153 -9.29 -8.53 -5.89
C VAL A 153 -8.96 -8.67 -7.38
N VAL A 154 -7.86 -9.34 -7.72
CA VAL A 154 -7.32 -9.44 -9.09
C VAL A 154 -8.09 -10.45 -9.94
N GLU A 155 -8.36 -11.65 -9.40
CA GLU A 155 -8.94 -12.80 -10.12
C GLU A 155 -10.19 -12.49 -10.96
N PRO A 156 -11.17 -11.68 -10.49
CA PRO A 156 -12.34 -11.38 -11.29
C PRO A 156 -12.02 -10.66 -12.60
N PHE A 157 -11.06 -9.75 -12.57
CA PHE A 157 -10.64 -8.96 -13.73
C PHE A 157 -9.68 -9.74 -14.62
N GLU A 158 -8.79 -10.53 -14.05
CA GLU A 158 -7.96 -11.49 -14.79
C GLU A 158 -8.86 -12.45 -15.60
N ARG A 159 -9.89 -13.01 -14.98
CA ARG A 159 -10.84 -13.89 -15.64
C ARG A 159 -11.56 -13.20 -16.81
N ALA A 160 -11.97 -11.93 -16.65
CA ALA A 160 -12.58 -11.15 -17.73
C ALA A 160 -11.61 -10.92 -18.89
N VAL A 161 -10.33 -10.62 -18.59
CA VAL A 161 -9.28 -10.46 -19.61
C VAL A 161 -9.03 -11.78 -20.35
N ARG A 162 -8.88 -12.91 -19.64
CA ARG A 162 -8.68 -14.22 -20.26
C ARG A 162 -9.87 -14.65 -21.13
N GLU A 163 -11.09 -14.30 -20.73
CA GLU A 163 -12.28 -14.49 -21.56
C GLU A 163 -12.20 -13.59 -22.81
N GLY A 164 -11.74 -12.35 -22.68
CA GLY A 164 -11.46 -11.47 -23.80
C GLY A 164 -10.44 -12.06 -24.78
N VAL A 165 -9.38 -12.71 -24.27
CA VAL A 165 -8.40 -13.43 -25.10
C VAL A 165 -9.08 -14.58 -25.84
N ARG A 166 -9.86 -15.40 -25.14
CA ARG A 166 -10.58 -16.54 -25.73
C ARG A 166 -11.56 -16.12 -26.83
N THR A 167 -12.18 -14.97 -26.70
CA THR A 167 -13.15 -14.42 -27.67
C THR A 167 -12.52 -13.55 -28.76
N GLY A 168 -11.18 -13.39 -28.76
CA GLY A 168 -10.45 -12.57 -29.73
C GLY A 168 -10.64 -11.05 -29.56
N ARG A 169 -11.12 -10.60 -28.40
CA ARG A 169 -11.24 -9.19 -28.04
C ARG A 169 -10.00 -8.61 -27.36
N VAL A 170 -9.15 -9.46 -26.80
CA VAL A 170 -7.89 -9.09 -26.18
C VAL A 170 -6.74 -9.84 -26.84
N GLU A 171 -5.70 -9.12 -27.24
CA GLU A 171 -4.38 -9.66 -27.54
C GLU A 171 -3.49 -9.44 -26.32
N LEU A 172 -3.04 -10.51 -25.67
CA LEU A 172 -2.19 -10.43 -24.49
C LEU A 172 -0.72 -10.62 -24.89
N HIS A 173 0.06 -9.56 -24.76
CA HIS A 173 1.49 -9.51 -25.08
C HIS A 173 2.31 -9.54 -23.79
N GLY A 174 2.55 -10.74 -23.24
CA GLY A 174 3.51 -10.93 -22.16
C GLY A 174 4.94 -10.84 -22.63
N ARG A 175 5.87 -10.52 -21.74
CA ARG A 175 7.30 -10.34 -22.05
C ARG A 175 7.58 -9.21 -23.06
N HIS A 176 6.67 -8.22 -23.17
CA HIS A 176 6.81 -7.06 -24.02
C HIS A 176 7.04 -5.82 -23.16
N ARG A 177 8.26 -5.30 -23.15
CA ARG A 177 8.64 -4.08 -22.43
C ARG A 177 8.52 -2.88 -23.35
N VAL A 178 7.54 -2.01 -23.09
CA VAL A 178 7.39 -0.72 -23.77
C VAL A 178 8.51 0.22 -23.30
N THR A 179 9.18 0.86 -24.24
CA THR A 179 10.26 1.84 -24.00
C THR A 179 10.01 3.19 -24.64
N GLU A 180 9.03 3.31 -25.57
CA GLU A 180 8.75 4.52 -26.30
C GLU A 180 7.26 4.61 -26.65
N LEU A 181 6.71 5.82 -26.62
CA LEU A 181 5.39 6.17 -27.14
C LEU A 181 5.51 6.76 -28.55
N VAL A 182 4.78 6.22 -29.50
CA VAL A 182 4.81 6.66 -30.90
C VAL A 182 3.83 7.81 -31.12
N VAL A 183 4.31 8.92 -31.68
CA VAL A 183 3.50 10.10 -32.02
C VAL A 183 3.33 10.19 -33.53
N SER A 184 2.09 10.36 -33.99
CA SER A 184 1.77 10.63 -35.39
C SER A 184 0.63 11.66 -35.46
N GLY A 185 0.76 12.64 -36.34
CA GLY A 185 -0.25 13.68 -36.48
C GLY A 185 -0.52 14.52 -35.19
N GLY A 186 0.44 14.59 -34.28
CA GLY A 186 0.29 15.30 -33.00
C GLY A 186 -0.44 14.49 -31.90
N ALA A 187 -0.79 13.23 -32.15
CA ALA A 187 -1.40 12.31 -31.18
C ALA A 187 -0.50 11.12 -30.89
N VAL A 188 -0.61 10.54 -29.70
CA VAL A 188 0.01 9.26 -29.35
C VAL A 188 -0.82 8.14 -29.98
N THR A 189 -0.21 7.40 -30.92
CA THR A 189 -0.89 6.41 -31.76
C THR A 189 -0.31 5.01 -31.67
N GLY A 190 0.69 4.79 -30.81
CA GLY A 190 1.31 3.49 -30.67
C GLY A 190 2.38 3.43 -29.58
N VAL A 191 2.98 2.27 -29.48
CA VAL A 191 4.09 1.98 -28.57
C VAL A 191 5.17 1.21 -29.32
N ARG A 192 6.45 1.44 -28.93
CA ARG A 192 7.60 0.61 -29.31
C ARG A 192 8.26 0.05 -28.09
N GLY A 193 8.95 -1.05 -28.27
CA GLY A 193 9.67 -1.66 -27.18
C GLY A 193 10.43 -2.93 -27.58
N GLU A 194 10.70 -3.73 -26.58
CA GLU A 194 11.49 -4.96 -26.67
C GLU A 194 10.67 -6.16 -26.23
N VAL A 195 10.70 -7.21 -27.03
CA VAL A 195 10.25 -8.54 -26.61
C VAL A 195 11.39 -9.15 -25.80
N LEU A 196 11.14 -9.43 -24.54
CA LEU A 196 12.15 -10.01 -23.64
C LEU A 196 12.22 -11.52 -23.83
N VAL A 197 13.45 -12.07 -23.63
CA VAL A 197 13.64 -13.53 -23.60
C VAL A 197 12.71 -14.14 -22.56
N GLY A 198 12.03 -15.23 -22.93
CA GLY A 198 11.21 -16.00 -22.00
C GLY A 198 12.06 -16.61 -20.89
N ASP A 199 11.49 -16.72 -19.70
CA ASP A 199 12.07 -17.43 -18.57
C ASP A 199 10.94 -18.12 -17.75
N ASP A 200 11.36 -19.01 -16.85
CA ASP A 200 10.46 -19.75 -15.95
C ASP A 200 10.44 -19.12 -14.55
N ALA A 201 10.72 -17.81 -14.45
CA ALA A 201 10.71 -17.11 -13.17
C ALA A 201 9.31 -17.16 -12.53
N ASP A 202 9.25 -17.50 -11.24
CA ASP A 202 8.02 -17.48 -10.46
C ASP A 202 7.44 -16.05 -10.38
N ARG A 203 6.13 -15.96 -10.14
CA ARG A 203 5.44 -14.68 -9.96
C ARG A 203 6.16 -13.81 -8.93
N GLY A 204 6.55 -12.59 -9.32
CA GLY A 204 7.23 -11.60 -8.48
C GLY A 204 8.73 -11.78 -8.35
N ALA A 205 9.28 -12.93 -8.71
CA ALA A 205 10.72 -13.12 -8.82
C ALA A 205 11.30 -12.26 -9.96
N PRO A 206 12.59 -11.86 -9.86
CA PRO A 206 13.22 -11.15 -10.95
C PRO A 206 13.22 -11.98 -12.22
N SER A 207 12.61 -11.45 -13.29
CA SER A 207 12.57 -12.07 -14.61
C SER A 207 13.63 -11.48 -15.53
N SER A 208 14.01 -12.19 -16.60
CA SER A 208 15.02 -11.74 -17.57
C SER A 208 14.63 -10.37 -18.18
N ARG A 209 15.59 -9.46 -18.29
CA ARG A 209 15.45 -8.17 -19.00
C ARG A 209 16.21 -8.16 -20.32
N VAL A 210 16.70 -9.30 -20.77
CA VAL A 210 17.42 -9.44 -22.04
C VAL A 210 16.44 -9.32 -23.19
N ALA A 211 16.69 -8.38 -24.10
CA ALA A 211 15.90 -8.20 -25.31
C ALA A 211 16.20 -9.32 -26.33
N ALA A 212 15.17 -9.98 -26.83
CA ALA A 212 15.25 -10.95 -27.92
C ALA A 212 15.03 -10.26 -29.27
N THR A 213 14.02 -9.38 -29.38
CA THR A 213 13.68 -8.65 -30.59
C THR A 213 12.98 -7.33 -30.24
N ARG A 214 12.65 -6.53 -31.24
CA ARG A 214 11.87 -5.29 -31.06
C ARG A 214 10.45 -5.50 -31.56
N PHE A 215 9.51 -4.68 -31.05
CA PHE A 215 8.14 -4.64 -31.52
C PHE A 215 7.65 -3.20 -31.67
N GLU A 216 6.61 -3.04 -32.48
CA GLU A 216 5.82 -1.82 -32.62
C GLU A 216 4.34 -2.21 -32.73
N LEU A 217 3.49 -1.55 -31.94
CA LEU A 217 2.02 -1.72 -31.99
C LEU A 217 1.36 -0.36 -32.14
N GLY A 218 0.30 -0.31 -32.97
CA GLY A 218 -0.50 0.89 -33.19
C GLY A 218 -1.93 0.72 -32.69
N ALA A 219 -2.52 1.82 -32.18
CA ALA A 219 -3.92 1.90 -31.76
C ALA A 219 -4.43 3.35 -31.83
N GLN A 220 -5.74 3.55 -31.61
CA GLN A 220 -6.34 4.89 -31.57
C GLN A 220 -6.01 5.62 -30.25
N ALA A 221 -5.79 4.88 -29.17
CA ALA A 221 -5.39 5.43 -27.89
C ALA A 221 -4.49 4.46 -27.09
N ILE A 222 -3.66 5.05 -26.22
CA ILE A 222 -2.74 4.35 -25.33
C ILE A 222 -3.12 4.66 -23.87
N LEU A 223 -3.34 3.64 -23.05
CA LEU A 223 -3.57 3.76 -21.63
C LEU A 223 -2.37 3.19 -20.85
N VAL A 224 -1.66 4.06 -20.12
CA VAL A 224 -0.51 3.67 -19.29
C VAL A 224 -0.97 3.31 -17.87
N THR A 225 -0.65 2.09 -17.42
CA THR A 225 -1.00 1.52 -16.11
C THR A 225 0.19 0.80 -15.46
N SER A 226 1.39 1.30 -15.68
CA SER A 226 2.69 0.64 -15.42
C SER A 226 3.13 0.61 -13.94
N GLY A 227 2.33 1.13 -13.00
CA GLY A 227 2.69 1.14 -11.58
C GLY A 227 3.56 2.33 -11.17
N GLY A 228 4.19 2.24 -9.99
CA GLY A 228 4.99 3.30 -9.39
C GLY A 228 6.51 3.05 -9.45
N ILE A 229 7.24 3.65 -8.49
CA ILE A 229 8.71 3.62 -8.43
C ILE A 229 9.28 2.80 -7.25
N GLY A 230 8.43 2.13 -6.48
CA GLY A 230 8.81 1.57 -5.18
C GLY A 230 9.93 0.53 -5.20
N ALA A 231 10.20 -0.11 -6.36
CA ALA A 231 11.29 -1.05 -6.54
C ALA A 231 12.57 -0.41 -7.12
N ASN A 232 12.58 0.91 -7.30
CA ASN A 232 13.74 1.66 -7.76
C ASN A 232 14.29 2.56 -6.63
N PRO A 233 15.19 2.04 -5.76
CA PRO A 233 15.71 2.81 -4.62
C PRO A 233 16.46 4.07 -5.03
N ALA A 234 17.07 4.10 -6.21
CA ALA A 234 17.77 5.28 -6.72
C ALA A 234 16.77 6.40 -7.00
N LEU A 235 15.68 6.10 -7.71
CA LEU A 235 14.64 7.07 -8.03
C LEU A 235 13.86 7.49 -6.77
N VAL A 236 13.62 6.56 -5.82
CA VAL A 236 13.01 6.88 -4.51
C VAL A 236 13.88 7.88 -3.75
N ARG A 237 15.21 7.71 -3.71
CA ARG A 237 16.13 8.67 -3.06
C ARG A 237 16.21 9.98 -3.82
N GLN A 238 16.20 9.97 -5.14
CA GLN A 238 16.22 11.18 -5.96
C GLN A 238 14.98 12.06 -5.74
N TRP A 239 13.81 11.44 -5.51
CA TRP A 239 12.54 12.13 -5.27
C TRP A 239 12.18 12.23 -3.79
N TRP A 240 13.11 11.85 -2.90
CA TRP A 240 12.88 11.91 -1.46
C TRP A 240 12.56 13.33 -1.00
N PRO A 241 11.45 13.54 -0.28
CA PRO A 241 11.02 14.88 0.08
C PRO A 241 11.89 15.47 1.20
N GLU A 242 12.37 16.71 1.02
CA GLU A 242 13.20 17.42 1.99
C GLU A 242 12.56 17.49 3.40
N ARG A 243 11.23 17.59 3.48
CA ARG A 243 10.50 17.60 4.75
C ARG A 243 10.68 16.33 5.59
N LEU A 244 11.15 15.25 4.99
CA LEU A 244 11.46 14.00 5.68
C LEU A 244 12.97 13.83 5.97
N GLY A 245 13.74 14.91 5.85
CA GLY A 245 15.19 14.88 6.08
C GLY A 245 15.94 14.03 5.04
N THR A 246 17.10 13.49 5.43
CA THR A 246 17.95 12.67 4.57
C THR A 246 17.28 11.34 4.24
N PRO A 247 17.30 10.87 2.97
CA PRO A 247 16.75 9.56 2.62
C PRO A 247 17.50 8.43 3.35
N PRO A 248 16.81 7.35 3.75
CA PRO A 248 17.45 6.20 4.38
C PRO A 248 18.45 5.52 3.43
N GLN A 249 19.56 5.04 3.98
CA GLN A 249 20.50 4.19 3.25
C GLN A 249 20.00 2.74 3.19
N ASP A 250 19.40 2.27 4.30
CA ASP A 250 18.81 0.93 4.42
C ASP A 250 17.30 0.99 4.12
N LEU A 251 16.94 0.70 2.87
CA LEU A 251 15.57 0.65 2.38
C LEU A 251 15.19 -0.79 2.02
N LEU A 252 14.13 -1.30 2.64
CA LEU A 252 13.48 -2.52 2.20
C LEU A 252 12.55 -2.25 1.02
N THR A 253 12.40 -3.22 0.13
CA THR A 253 11.55 -3.12 -1.06
C THR A 253 10.23 -3.84 -0.83
N GLY A 254 9.14 -3.10 -0.71
CA GLY A 254 7.81 -3.65 -0.44
C GLY A 254 7.00 -4.01 -1.68
N VAL A 255 7.59 -3.95 -2.88
CA VAL A 255 6.94 -4.23 -4.16
C VAL A 255 7.90 -5.01 -5.06
N PRO A 256 7.39 -5.84 -6.01
CA PRO A 256 8.23 -6.58 -6.94
C PRO A 256 9.10 -5.70 -7.83
N ALA A 257 10.22 -6.24 -8.32
CA ALA A 257 11.26 -5.54 -9.06
C ALA A 257 10.79 -4.78 -10.32
N TYR A 258 9.66 -5.19 -10.90
CA TYR A 258 9.07 -4.54 -12.08
C TYR A 258 8.29 -3.24 -11.77
N VAL A 259 8.20 -2.82 -10.51
CA VAL A 259 7.59 -1.54 -10.12
C VAL A 259 8.69 -0.47 -10.06
N ASP A 260 9.25 -0.14 -11.21
CA ASP A 260 10.53 0.55 -11.38
C ASP A 260 10.44 1.99 -11.94
N GLY A 261 9.24 2.40 -12.38
CA GLY A 261 9.02 3.74 -12.96
C GLY A 261 9.43 3.87 -14.43
N SER A 262 9.70 2.77 -15.13
CA SER A 262 10.23 2.76 -16.51
C SER A 262 9.39 3.51 -17.55
N MET A 263 8.09 3.72 -17.31
CA MET A 263 7.21 4.47 -18.23
C MET A 263 7.15 5.98 -17.95
N LEU A 264 7.82 6.49 -16.92
CA LEU A 264 7.74 7.91 -16.57
C LEU A 264 8.43 8.81 -17.61
N ASP A 265 9.64 8.45 -18.07
CA ASP A 265 10.34 9.20 -19.10
C ASP A 265 9.59 9.16 -20.45
N PRO A 266 9.15 8.00 -20.98
CA PRO A 266 8.36 7.94 -22.21
C PRO A 266 7.11 8.81 -22.23
N VAL A 267 6.42 8.99 -21.08
CA VAL A 267 5.23 9.86 -21.05
C VAL A 267 5.60 11.34 -20.99
N VAL A 268 6.73 11.70 -20.37
CA VAL A 268 7.24 13.08 -20.36
C VAL A 268 7.72 13.49 -21.77
N ASP A 269 8.38 12.60 -22.50
CA ASP A 269 8.90 12.84 -23.85
C ASP A 269 7.79 13.22 -24.85
N VAL A 270 6.55 12.75 -24.63
CA VAL A 270 5.38 13.14 -25.44
C VAL A 270 4.59 14.32 -24.87
N GLY A 271 5.12 14.97 -23.83
CA GLY A 271 4.60 16.20 -23.24
C GLY A 271 3.62 16.04 -22.10
N ALA A 272 3.45 14.84 -21.53
CA ALA A 272 2.65 14.68 -20.33
C ALA A 272 3.35 15.25 -19.10
N ARG A 273 2.58 15.85 -18.19
CA ARG A 273 3.08 16.46 -16.96
C ARG A 273 3.14 15.44 -15.83
N LEU A 274 4.27 15.37 -15.13
CA LEU A 274 4.41 14.68 -13.84
C LEU A 274 4.31 15.68 -12.71
N VAL A 275 3.48 15.39 -11.71
CA VAL A 275 3.25 16.25 -10.54
C VAL A 275 3.47 15.48 -9.24
N ASN A 276 3.69 16.22 -8.14
CA ASN A 276 3.80 15.66 -6.79
C ASN A 276 4.88 14.56 -6.65
N ARG A 277 6.03 14.68 -7.36
CA ARG A 277 7.11 13.68 -7.35
C ARG A 277 7.67 13.41 -5.96
N ASP A 278 7.63 14.40 -5.07
CA ASP A 278 8.08 14.35 -3.68
C ASP A 278 7.08 13.67 -2.74
N ARG A 279 5.97 13.12 -3.25
CA ARG A 279 4.93 12.48 -2.45
C ARG A 279 4.98 10.97 -2.59
N MET A 280 5.30 10.32 -1.49
CA MET A 280 5.45 8.88 -1.38
C MET A 280 4.84 8.39 -0.08
N TRP A 281 4.34 7.14 -0.09
CA TRP A 281 3.88 6.45 1.11
C TRP A 281 4.81 5.28 1.40
N HIS A 282 5.69 5.46 2.36
CA HIS A 282 6.57 4.43 2.87
C HIS A 282 6.15 4.03 4.27
N TYR A 283 6.46 2.80 4.67
CA TYR A 283 6.16 2.31 6.01
C TYR A 283 7.43 2.31 6.85
N VAL A 284 7.29 2.60 8.14
CA VAL A 284 8.38 2.50 9.12
C VAL A 284 8.32 1.20 9.94
N GLU A 285 7.27 0.41 9.76
CA GLU A 285 7.11 -0.91 10.37
C GLU A 285 7.57 -2.03 9.42
N GLY A 286 8.60 -1.77 8.63
CA GLY A 286 9.17 -2.71 7.66
C GLY A 286 10.10 -3.73 8.29
N LEU A 287 10.07 -4.95 7.78
CA LEU A 287 10.89 -6.08 8.17
C LEU A 287 11.40 -6.82 6.94
N PRO A 288 12.63 -7.37 6.96
CA PRO A 288 13.06 -8.32 5.94
C PRO A 288 12.10 -9.53 5.90
N ASN A 289 11.67 -9.92 4.73
CA ASN A 289 10.89 -11.14 4.58
C ASN A 289 11.80 -12.36 4.80
N HIS A 290 11.41 -13.26 5.68
CA HIS A 290 12.15 -14.51 5.93
C HIS A 290 12.13 -15.48 4.74
N SER A 291 11.23 -15.28 3.78
CA SER A 291 11.13 -16.00 2.52
C SER A 291 11.01 -15.00 1.35
N PRO A 292 12.12 -14.34 0.97
CA PRO A 292 12.08 -13.27 0.00
C PRO A 292 11.77 -13.79 -1.41
N VAL A 293 10.88 -13.09 -2.13
CA VAL A 293 10.52 -13.37 -3.53
C VAL A 293 11.34 -12.49 -4.48
N TRP A 294 11.68 -11.27 -4.07
CA TRP A 294 12.49 -10.31 -4.84
C TRP A 294 13.62 -9.74 -3.98
N PRO A 295 14.63 -9.12 -4.60
CA PRO A 295 15.75 -8.51 -3.87
C PRO A 295 15.27 -7.44 -2.88
N GLY A 296 15.76 -7.50 -1.64
CA GLY A 296 15.38 -6.58 -0.59
C GLY A 296 13.91 -6.70 -0.14
N HIS A 297 13.25 -7.82 -0.43
CA HIS A 297 11.84 -8.03 -0.11
C HIS A 297 11.56 -7.80 1.37
N GLY A 298 10.79 -6.76 1.63
CA GLY A 298 10.32 -6.41 2.96
C GLY A 298 8.81 -6.59 3.10
N ILE A 299 8.38 -6.93 4.31
CA ILE A 299 6.98 -6.99 4.71
C ILE A 299 6.71 -5.95 5.78
N ARG A 300 5.44 -5.54 5.94
CA ARG A 300 5.02 -4.61 7.00
C ARG A 300 4.33 -5.35 8.14
N ILE A 301 4.65 -5.00 9.37
CA ILE A 301 3.74 -5.26 10.49
C ILE A 301 2.59 -4.25 10.41
N LEU A 302 1.36 -4.75 10.51
CA LEU A 302 0.16 -3.96 10.79
C LEU A 302 -0.09 -4.08 12.30
N PRO A 303 0.43 -3.15 13.14
CA PRO A 303 0.44 -3.35 14.58
C PRO A 303 -0.89 -2.94 15.24
N GLY A 304 -1.17 -3.55 16.39
CA GLY A 304 -2.05 -2.95 17.38
C GLY A 304 -1.28 -1.95 18.26
N PRO A 305 -1.95 -1.26 19.19
CA PRO A 305 -1.40 -0.09 19.88
C PRO A 305 -0.48 -0.37 21.08
N SER A 306 -0.26 -1.64 21.46
CA SER A 306 0.29 -1.96 22.80
C SER A 306 1.82 -2.04 22.88
N SER A 307 2.52 -2.24 21.75
CA SER A 307 4.00 -2.25 21.75
C SER A 307 4.57 -0.89 22.13
N LEU A 308 5.63 -0.85 22.94
CA LEU A 308 6.43 0.35 23.08
C LEU A 308 7.20 0.56 21.77
N TRP A 309 7.18 1.78 21.24
CA TRP A 309 7.94 2.17 20.06
C TRP A 309 9.13 3.03 20.49
N LEU A 310 10.33 2.52 20.24
CA LEU A 310 11.57 3.19 20.57
C LEU A 310 12.30 3.60 19.28
N ASP A 311 13.01 4.72 19.33
CA ASP A 311 13.96 5.09 18.27
C ASP A 311 15.22 4.20 18.31
N ALA A 312 16.16 4.44 17.42
CA ALA A 312 17.42 3.69 17.35
C ALA A 312 18.27 3.79 18.63
N LEU A 313 18.08 4.83 19.43
CA LEU A 313 18.80 5.08 20.68
C LEU A 313 18.07 4.53 21.92
N GLY A 314 16.97 3.76 21.72
CA GLY A 314 16.17 3.22 22.81
C GLY A 314 15.22 4.21 23.49
N ARG A 315 15.04 5.43 22.96
CA ARG A 315 14.13 6.43 23.53
C ARG A 315 12.71 6.20 23.01
N ARG A 316 11.73 6.26 23.91
CA ARG A 316 10.31 6.11 23.54
C ARG A 316 9.87 7.24 22.62
N LEU A 317 9.20 6.88 21.52
CA LEU A 317 8.63 7.85 20.62
C LEU A 317 7.48 8.63 21.29
N PRO A 318 7.37 9.95 21.01
CA PRO A 318 6.29 10.77 21.57
C PRO A 318 4.96 10.51 20.85
N PHE A 319 3.85 10.87 21.48
CA PHE A 319 2.56 10.97 20.78
C PHE A 319 2.68 12.02 19.63
N PRO A 320 2.13 11.76 18.42
CA PRO A 320 1.24 10.65 18.06
C PRO A 320 1.94 9.42 17.44
N CYS A 321 3.26 9.29 17.56
CA CYS A 321 4.04 8.19 16.99
C CYS A 321 3.78 6.87 17.77
N LEU A 322 2.52 6.42 17.77
CA LEU A 322 2.10 5.17 18.39
C LEU A 322 1.92 4.07 17.34
N PRO A 323 2.16 2.78 17.69
CA PRO A 323 1.94 1.67 16.76
C PRO A 323 0.51 1.65 16.18
N GLY A 324 0.40 1.63 14.85
CA GLY A 324 -0.89 1.62 14.15
C GLY A 324 -1.63 2.97 14.10
N PHE A 325 -0.96 4.09 14.36
CA PHE A 325 -1.57 5.41 14.32
C PHE A 325 -1.21 6.20 13.05
N ASP A 326 0.03 6.61 12.87
CA ASP A 326 0.46 7.46 11.76
C ASP A 326 1.88 7.05 11.29
N THR A 327 1.97 6.21 10.28
CA THR A 327 3.27 5.72 9.78
C THR A 327 4.10 6.85 9.17
N LEU A 328 3.49 7.78 8.41
CA LEU A 328 4.25 8.88 7.77
C LEU A 328 4.65 9.98 8.74
N GLY A 329 3.81 10.29 9.74
CA GLY A 329 4.19 11.19 10.82
C GLY A 329 5.32 10.61 11.65
N THR A 330 5.29 9.30 11.91
CA THR A 330 6.39 8.58 12.58
C THR A 330 7.65 8.56 11.72
N LEU A 331 7.55 8.36 10.40
CA LEU A 331 8.68 8.45 9.49
C LEU A 331 9.33 9.85 9.58
N ALA A 332 8.53 10.92 9.50
CA ALA A 332 9.04 12.28 9.62
C ALA A 332 9.75 12.50 10.95
N HIS A 333 9.16 12.02 12.06
CA HIS A 333 9.78 12.13 13.39
C HIS A 333 11.12 11.38 13.45
N LEU A 334 11.16 10.12 13.05
CA LEU A 334 12.40 9.31 13.09
C LEU A 334 13.51 9.91 12.24
N ARG A 335 13.19 10.44 11.03
CA ARG A 335 14.19 11.05 10.14
C ARG A 335 14.75 12.38 10.65
N THR A 336 13.98 13.12 11.47
CA THR A 336 14.38 14.42 12.01
C THR A 336 14.94 14.35 13.44
N ALA A 337 14.40 13.47 14.28
CA ALA A 337 14.81 13.36 15.69
C ALA A 337 16.07 12.51 15.91
N THR A 338 16.31 11.54 15.03
CA THR A 338 17.47 10.62 15.07
C THR A 338 18.16 10.55 13.71
N PRO A 339 18.70 11.68 13.20
CA PRO A 339 19.37 11.67 11.90
C PRO A 339 20.55 10.70 11.91
N GLY A 340 20.75 10.00 10.78
CA GLY A 340 21.83 9.03 10.63
C GLY A 340 21.47 7.60 11.05
N HIS A 341 20.29 7.37 11.62
CA HIS A 341 19.80 6.04 11.97
C HIS A 341 18.59 5.67 11.11
N ASP A 342 18.59 4.47 10.53
CA ASP A 342 17.57 3.99 9.59
C ASP A 342 16.62 2.94 10.19
N HIS A 343 16.65 2.75 11.52
CA HIS A 343 15.83 1.76 12.22
C HIS A 343 15.16 2.33 13.47
N SER A 344 14.17 1.61 13.95
CA SER A 344 13.50 1.81 15.23
C SER A 344 13.13 0.44 15.82
N TRP A 345 12.54 0.41 17.02
CA TRP A 345 12.26 -0.83 17.72
C TRP A 345 10.84 -0.89 18.24
N PHE A 346 10.14 -2.01 17.98
CA PHE A 346 9.02 -2.39 18.83
C PHE A 346 9.51 -3.26 19.98
N VAL A 347 9.09 -2.91 21.21
CA VAL A 347 9.26 -3.75 22.39
C VAL A 347 7.88 -4.18 22.87
N ALA A 348 7.68 -5.48 23.05
CA ALA A 348 6.39 -6.09 23.36
C ALA A 348 6.56 -7.36 24.17
N THR A 349 5.46 -7.99 24.58
CA THR A 349 5.41 -9.36 25.10
C THR A 349 4.96 -10.32 24.02
N THR A 350 5.15 -11.63 24.20
CA THR A 350 4.60 -12.67 23.31
C THR A 350 3.09 -12.57 23.17
N THR A 351 2.37 -12.19 24.25
CA THR A 351 0.90 -11.95 24.18
C THR A 351 0.55 -10.80 23.23
N VAL A 352 1.30 -9.69 23.25
CA VAL A 352 1.09 -8.58 22.30
C VAL A 352 1.44 -9.02 20.89
N LEU A 353 2.57 -9.68 20.69
CA LEU A 353 2.99 -10.21 19.39
C LEU A 353 1.86 -11.07 18.76
N GLY A 354 1.34 -12.05 19.50
CA GLY A 354 0.31 -12.95 18.98
C GLY A 354 -1.01 -12.26 18.67
N LYS A 355 -1.42 -11.29 19.52
CA LYS A 355 -2.73 -10.66 19.40
C LYS A 355 -2.76 -9.47 18.43
N GLU A 356 -1.66 -8.72 18.34
CA GLU A 356 -1.66 -7.42 17.69
C GLU A 356 -0.85 -7.37 16.39
N TYR A 357 0.05 -8.34 16.17
CA TYR A 357 0.81 -8.33 14.93
C TYR A 357 0.03 -9.05 13.83
N ALA A 358 -0.21 -8.34 12.73
CA ALA A 358 -0.62 -8.90 11.47
C ALA A 358 0.41 -8.51 10.42
N LEU A 359 0.76 -9.45 9.56
CA LEU A 359 1.73 -9.22 8.50
C LEU A 359 1.01 -8.79 7.22
N SER A 360 1.54 -7.80 6.52
CA SER A 360 1.05 -7.41 5.20
C SER A 360 1.48 -8.44 4.16
N GLY A 361 0.73 -8.50 3.04
CA GLY A 361 1.04 -9.40 1.94
C GLY A 361 0.11 -10.61 1.87
N SER A 362 -0.21 -11.03 0.65
CA SER A 362 -1.04 -12.20 0.39
C SER A 362 -0.30 -13.49 0.77
N GLU A 363 1.01 -13.52 0.56
CA GLU A 363 1.91 -14.63 0.88
C GLU A 363 2.07 -14.87 2.39
N GLN A 364 1.92 -13.82 3.18
CA GLN A 364 1.97 -13.89 4.65
C GLN A 364 0.63 -14.30 5.28
N ASN A 365 -0.44 -14.40 4.48
CA ASN A 365 -1.79 -14.69 4.95
C ASN A 365 -2.42 -15.85 4.15
N PRO A 366 -1.81 -17.05 4.16
CA PRO A 366 -2.26 -18.17 3.33
C PRO A 366 -3.69 -18.64 3.66
N ASP A 367 -4.15 -18.46 4.88
CA ASP A 367 -5.51 -18.76 5.34
C ASP A 367 -6.57 -17.85 4.71
N LEU A 368 -6.33 -16.54 4.69
CA LEU A 368 -7.20 -15.55 4.03
C LEU A 368 -7.10 -15.66 2.52
N THR A 369 -5.89 -15.80 1.98
CA THR A 369 -5.62 -15.93 0.55
C THR A 369 -6.22 -17.22 -0.01
N GLY A 370 -6.05 -18.34 0.70
CA GLY A 370 -6.64 -19.65 0.38
C GLY A 370 -8.11 -19.79 0.75
N ARG A 371 -8.74 -18.75 1.30
CA ARG A 371 -10.16 -18.72 1.68
C ARG A 371 -10.54 -19.84 2.66
N SER A 372 -9.65 -20.20 3.58
CA SER A 372 -9.85 -21.27 4.56
C SER A 372 -10.50 -20.76 5.85
N VAL A 373 -11.81 -20.89 5.95
CA VAL A 373 -12.57 -20.52 7.18
C VAL A 373 -12.01 -21.20 8.43
N ARG A 374 -11.61 -22.49 8.31
CA ARG A 374 -11.05 -23.26 9.43
C ARG A 374 -9.76 -22.64 9.96
N GLN A 375 -8.83 -22.25 9.06
CA GLN A 375 -7.56 -21.65 9.46
C GLN A 375 -7.76 -20.24 10.03
N VAL A 376 -8.69 -19.45 9.46
CA VAL A 376 -9.03 -18.11 9.98
C VAL A 376 -9.60 -18.19 11.40
N LEU A 377 -10.46 -19.19 11.69
CA LEU A 377 -10.95 -19.43 13.05
C LEU A 377 -9.80 -19.80 14.00
N GLY A 378 -8.77 -20.49 13.53
CA GLY A 378 -7.55 -20.77 14.29
C GLY A 378 -6.86 -19.52 14.83
N ARG A 379 -6.90 -18.37 14.11
CA ARG A 379 -6.31 -17.10 14.59
C ARG A 379 -6.94 -16.58 15.89
N VAL A 380 -8.17 -16.98 16.20
CA VAL A 380 -8.87 -16.54 17.41
C VAL A 380 -8.59 -17.48 18.58
N THR A 381 -8.22 -18.72 18.30
CA THR A 381 -8.06 -19.79 19.30
C THR A 381 -6.60 -20.09 19.66
N THR A 382 -5.62 -19.57 18.88
CA THR A 382 -4.19 -19.75 19.15
C THR A 382 -3.58 -18.52 19.79
N ASP A 383 -2.59 -18.68 20.67
CA ASP A 383 -1.91 -17.58 21.34
C ASP A 383 -1.12 -16.72 20.34
N VAL A 384 -0.41 -17.37 19.40
CA VAL A 384 0.30 -16.70 18.31
C VAL A 384 -0.11 -17.34 16.98
N PRO A 385 -0.68 -16.58 16.01
CA PRO A 385 -1.00 -17.11 14.70
C PRO A 385 0.24 -17.63 13.95
N GLU A 386 0.09 -18.75 13.24
CA GLU A 386 1.20 -19.42 12.55
C GLU A 386 2.07 -18.50 11.67
N PRO A 387 1.53 -17.58 10.86
CA PRO A 387 2.38 -16.67 10.07
C PRO A 387 3.25 -15.76 10.93
N VAL A 388 2.71 -15.27 12.06
CA VAL A 388 3.43 -14.42 13.02
C VAL A 388 4.48 -15.24 13.77
N GLN A 389 4.14 -16.47 14.16
CA GLN A 389 5.09 -17.38 14.82
C GLN A 389 6.26 -17.70 13.88
N ARG A 390 5.96 -18.08 12.65
CA ARG A 390 6.97 -18.40 11.62
C ARG A 390 7.92 -17.23 11.37
N PHE A 391 7.36 -16.01 11.25
CA PHE A 391 8.13 -14.79 11.13
C PHE A 391 9.03 -14.56 12.37
N ALA A 392 8.49 -14.74 13.59
CA ALA A 392 9.23 -14.51 14.83
C ALA A 392 10.33 -15.56 15.08
N ASP A 393 10.21 -16.76 14.49
CA ASP A 393 11.22 -17.83 14.62
C ASP A 393 12.31 -17.72 13.53
N ALA A 394 11.95 -17.31 12.32
CA ALA A 394 12.86 -17.23 11.17
C ALA A 394 13.36 -15.81 10.87
N GLY A 395 12.77 -14.78 11.49
CA GLY A 395 13.12 -13.37 11.26
C GLY A 395 14.48 -13.01 11.82
N THR A 396 15.30 -12.34 11.02
CA THR A 396 16.66 -11.90 11.41
C THR A 396 16.65 -10.68 12.34
N ASP A 397 15.55 -9.95 12.39
CA ASP A 397 15.40 -8.69 13.14
C ASP A 397 14.53 -8.84 14.40
N VAL A 398 14.50 -10.04 14.99
CA VAL A 398 13.70 -10.36 16.19
C VAL A 398 14.59 -10.85 17.32
N VAL A 399 14.45 -10.26 18.51
CA VAL A 399 15.12 -10.68 19.76
C VAL A 399 14.06 -11.14 20.74
N ARG A 400 14.28 -12.26 21.43
CA ARG A 400 13.45 -12.73 22.54
C ARG A 400 14.32 -12.90 23.78
N ALA A 401 13.83 -12.42 24.93
CA ALA A 401 14.58 -12.47 26.17
C ALA A 401 13.67 -12.57 27.40
N GLY A 402 14.20 -13.15 28.48
CA GLY A 402 13.50 -13.24 29.76
C GLY A 402 13.57 -11.96 30.58
N THR A 403 14.57 -11.12 30.35
CA THR A 403 14.82 -9.86 31.07
C THR A 403 15.01 -8.71 30.10
N VAL A 404 14.90 -7.48 30.60
CA VAL A 404 15.16 -6.27 29.80
C VAL A 404 16.63 -6.16 29.41
N GLU A 405 17.53 -6.56 30.31
CA GLU A 405 18.98 -6.52 30.07
C GLU A 405 19.38 -7.45 28.93
N GLU A 406 18.89 -8.69 28.95
CA GLU A 406 19.11 -9.67 27.86
C GLU A 406 18.49 -9.17 26.55
N LEU A 407 17.31 -8.53 26.61
CA LEU A 407 16.64 -7.97 25.43
C LEU A 407 17.50 -6.88 24.79
N VAL A 408 17.98 -5.93 25.57
CA VAL A 408 18.81 -4.82 25.10
C VAL A 408 20.16 -5.31 24.59
N ALA A 409 20.78 -6.28 25.28
CA ALA A 409 22.01 -6.91 24.78
C ALA A 409 21.80 -7.54 23.41
N GLY A 410 20.66 -8.22 23.19
CA GLY A 410 20.28 -8.75 21.89
C GLY A 410 20.00 -7.68 20.83
N MET A 411 19.37 -6.56 21.21
CA MET A 411 19.13 -5.42 20.31
C MET A 411 20.46 -4.81 19.83
N ASN A 412 21.37 -4.52 20.73
CA ASN A 412 22.69 -3.98 20.43
C ASN A 412 23.53 -4.96 19.59
N ALA A 413 23.46 -6.25 19.89
CA ALA A 413 24.13 -7.29 19.08
C ALA A 413 23.60 -7.34 17.62
N LEU A 414 22.30 -7.11 17.41
CA LEU A 414 21.69 -7.05 16.05
C LEU A 414 22.16 -5.85 15.23
N THR A 415 22.44 -4.73 15.87
CA THR A 415 22.94 -3.51 15.20
C THR A 415 24.47 -3.45 15.14
N GLY A 416 25.14 -4.22 15.99
CA GLY A 416 26.60 -4.21 16.10
C GLY A 416 27.15 -2.97 16.79
N ASP A 417 26.33 -2.36 17.67
CA ASP A 417 26.64 -1.17 18.47
C ASP A 417 26.11 -1.31 19.91
N ASP A 418 26.35 -0.30 20.74
CA ASP A 418 25.87 -0.22 22.13
C ASP A 418 25.00 1.03 22.35
N LEU A 419 24.17 1.40 21.37
CA LEU A 419 23.37 2.62 21.40
C LEU A 419 22.22 2.58 22.40
N VAL A 420 21.65 1.39 22.65
CA VAL A 420 20.49 1.23 23.53
C VAL A 420 20.96 0.94 24.96
N ASP A 421 20.59 1.82 25.90
CA ASP A 421 20.90 1.69 27.33
C ASP A 421 19.84 0.81 28.04
N ALA A 422 20.29 -0.28 28.68
CA ALA A 422 19.41 -1.25 29.34
C ALA A 422 18.69 -0.65 30.56
N ALA A 423 19.34 0.23 31.32
CA ALA A 423 18.73 0.85 32.48
C ALA A 423 17.61 1.81 32.07
N ALA A 424 17.83 2.60 31.02
CA ALA A 424 16.83 3.51 30.48
C ALA A 424 15.60 2.74 29.94
N VAL A 425 15.80 1.64 29.20
CA VAL A 425 14.69 0.81 28.71
C VAL A 425 13.95 0.13 29.85
N ARG A 426 14.65 -0.34 30.90
CA ARG A 426 14.02 -0.89 32.10
C ARG A 426 13.13 0.15 32.78
N GLU A 427 13.61 1.36 32.97
CA GLU A 427 12.83 2.45 33.59
C GLU A 427 11.55 2.74 32.79
N LEU A 428 11.64 2.77 31.45
CA LEU A 428 10.49 2.95 30.57
C LEU A 428 9.45 1.83 30.72
N VAL A 429 9.88 0.57 30.76
CA VAL A 429 8.98 -0.58 30.92
C VAL A 429 8.33 -0.58 32.30
N GLU A 430 9.08 -0.30 33.36
CA GLU A 430 8.55 -0.21 34.72
C GLU A 430 7.58 0.96 34.87
N ALA A 431 7.88 2.13 34.29
CA ALA A 431 6.99 3.29 34.30
C ALA A 431 5.65 2.96 33.60
N ARG A 432 5.71 2.31 32.42
CA ARG A 432 4.52 1.84 31.71
C ARG A 432 3.70 0.87 32.57
N ASP A 433 4.35 -0.10 33.20
CA ASP A 433 3.67 -1.11 34.00
C ASP A 433 3.00 -0.50 35.25
N ARG A 434 3.61 0.53 35.86
CA ARG A 434 2.98 1.31 36.93
C ARG A 434 1.73 2.07 36.48
N GLU A 435 1.75 2.64 35.26
CA GLU A 435 0.60 3.36 34.69
C GLU A 435 -0.59 2.44 34.38
N LEU A 436 -0.34 1.15 34.12
CA LEU A 436 -1.42 0.18 33.91
C LEU A 436 -2.19 -0.13 35.19
N ASP A 437 -1.54 -0.10 36.34
CA ASP A 437 -2.15 -0.36 37.64
C ASP A 437 -2.83 0.87 38.22
N ASN A 438 -2.62 2.03 37.63
CA ASN A 438 -3.15 3.30 38.09
C ASN A 438 -4.45 3.63 37.32
N ASP A 439 -5.60 3.63 38.01
CA ASP A 439 -6.88 4.06 37.44
C ASP A 439 -6.89 5.53 37.00
N PHE A 440 -5.99 6.35 37.56
CA PHE A 440 -5.76 7.75 37.20
C PHE A 440 -4.52 7.95 36.33
N GLY A 441 -4.08 6.90 35.63
CA GLY A 441 -2.90 6.90 34.77
C GLY A 441 -2.94 8.01 33.72
N LYS A 442 -1.76 8.58 33.42
CA LYS A 442 -1.58 9.72 32.50
C LYS A 442 -0.86 9.34 31.21
N ASP A 443 -0.44 8.09 31.07
CA ASP A 443 0.20 7.60 29.86
C ASP A 443 -0.78 7.55 28.71
N VAL A 444 -0.52 8.34 27.65
CA VAL A 444 -1.39 8.48 26.49
C VAL A 444 -1.60 7.14 25.78
N GLN A 445 -0.53 6.34 25.61
CA GLN A 445 -0.62 5.04 24.95
C GLN A 445 -1.52 4.08 25.73
N THR A 446 -1.36 3.99 27.05
CA THR A 446 -2.22 3.17 27.91
C THR A 446 -3.68 3.58 27.82
N ALA A 447 -3.97 4.88 27.79
CA ALA A 447 -5.32 5.41 27.59
C ALA A 447 -5.87 5.01 26.19
N MET A 448 -5.05 5.09 25.14
CA MET A 448 -5.44 4.71 23.77
C MET A 448 -5.69 3.21 23.65
N VAL A 449 -4.89 2.36 24.29
CA VAL A 449 -5.12 0.89 24.32
C VAL A 449 -6.47 0.58 24.98
N ARG A 450 -6.77 1.22 26.12
CA ARG A 450 -8.07 1.07 26.80
C ARG A 450 -9.24 1.56 25.90
N ALA A 451 -9.07 2.68 25.22
CA ALA A 451 -10.07 3.23 24.30
C ALA A 451 -10.29 2.33 23.09
N ALA A 452 -9.22 1.79 22.48
CA ALA A 452 -9.32 0.86 21.35
C ALA A 452 -10.16 -0.37 21.70
N ARG A 453 -9.99 -0.92 22.89
CA ARG A 453 -10.75 -2.09 23.36
C ARG A 453 -12.26 -1.86 23.60
N ARG A 454 -12.74 -0.62 23.51
CA ARG A 454 -14.21 -0.34 23.50
C ARG A 454 -14.85 -0.82 22.20
N SER A 455 -14.11 -0.82 21.09
CA SER A 455 -14.55 -1.46 19.85
C SER A 455 -14.56 -2.99 19.98
N ARG A 456 -15.68 -3.63 19.59
CA ARG A 456 -15.79 -5.10 19.61
C ARG A 456 -14.77 -5.76 18.67
N GLY A 457 -14.56 -5.19 17.49
CA GLY A 457 -13.59 -5.72 16.52
C GLY A 457 -12.18 -5.69 17.07
N ASP A 458 -11.73 -4.56 17.58
CA ASP A 458 -10.39 -4.41 18.17
C ASP A 458 -10.19 -5.33 19.36
N ARG A 459 -11.16 -5.38 20.27
CA ARG A 459 -11.09 -6.25 21.46
C ARG A 459 -10.96 -7.72 21.10
N LEU A 460 -11.63 -8.17 20.03
CA LEU A 460 -11.63 -9.58 19.65
C LEU A 460 -10.36 -9.99 18.90
N VAL A 461 -9.85 -9.15 17.99
CA VAL A 461 -8.83 -9.61 17.04
C VAL A 461 -7.60 -8.71 16.90
N ARG A 462 -7.56 -7.50 17.52
CA ARG A 462 -6.51 -6.53 17.21
C ARG A 462 -5.85 -5.83 18.39
N THR A 463 -6.38 -5.96 19.61
CA THR A 463 -5.83 -5.27 20.78
C THR A 463 -5.80 -6.20 21.98
N ALA A 464 -4.59 -6.48 22.48
CA ALA A 464 -4.38 -7.31 23.66
C ALA A 464 -5.04 -6.71 24.91
N PRO A 465 -5.47 -7.53 25.88
CA PRO A 465 -5.79 -7.01 27.20
C PRO A 465 -4.57 -6.26 27.77
N PRO A 466 -4.76 -5.06 28.34
CA PRO A 466 -3.66 -4.37 29.00
C PRO A 466 -3.05 -5.26 30.08
N HIS A 467 -1.74 -5.42 30.07
CA HIS A 467 -1.00 -6.24 31.01
C HIS A 467 0.41 -5.68 31.21
N ARG A 468 1.02 -6.03 32.34
CA ARG A 468 2.40 -5.67 32.64
C ARG A 468 3.36 -6.41 31.70
N PHE A 469 4.35 -5.73 31.16
CA PHE A 469 5.38 -6.37 30.33
C PHE A 469 6.32 -7.25 31.17
N LEU A 470 6.51 -6.91 32.42
CA LEU A 470 7.35 -7.69 33.33
C LEU A 470 6.60 -8.85 34.02
N ASP A 471 5.32 -9.09 33.68
CA ASP A 471 4.60 -10.27 34.16
C ASP A 471 4.93 -11.49 33.28
N PRO A 472 5.62 -12.51 33.81
CA PRO A 472 6.05 -13.69 33.05
C PRO A 472 4.90 -14.51 32.48
N LYS A 473 3.65 -14.31 32.92
CA LYS A 473 2.45 -14.95 32.36
C LYS A 473 2.20 -14.56 30.90
N HIS A 474 2.74 -13.42 30.44
CA HIS A 474 2.58 -12.93 29.08
C HIS A 474 3.73 -13.32 28.15
N GLY A 475 4.56 -14.27 28.61
CA GLY A 475 5.70 -14.83 27.89
C GLY A 475 6.92 -13.90 27.91
N PRO A 476 8.00 -14.30 27.23
CA PRO A 476 9.20 -13.47 27.13
C PRO A 476 8.93 -12.13 26.47
N LEU A 477 9.81 -11.16 26.74
CA LEU A 477 9.89 -9.91 26.02
C LEU A 477 10.38 -10.17 24.60
N VAL A 478 9.88 -9.35 23.67
CA VAL A 478 10.23 -9.41 22.26
C VAL A 478 10.61 -8.01 21.80
N ALA A 479 11.78 -7.86 21.20
CA ALA A 479 12.15 -6.67 20.44
C ALA A 479 12.19 -6.99 18.96
N VAL A 480 11.65 -6.07 18.14
CA VAL A 480 11.65 -6.20 16.68
C VAL A 480 12.30 -4.95 16.10
N ARG A 481 13.40 -5.12 15.34
CA ARG A 481 14.03 -4.03 14.60
C ARG A 481 13.21 -3.71 13.36
N LEU A 482 12.76 -2.47 13.28
CA LEU A 482 11.92 -1.96 12.20
C LEU A 482 12.76 -1.10 11.25
N ARG A 483 12.51 -1.22 9.96
CA ARG A 483 13.20 -0.46 8.90
C ARG A 483 12.20 0.25 8.00
N VAL A 484 12.69 1.23 7.22
CA VAL A 484 11.86 1.90 6.22
C VAL A 484 11.63 0.95 5.04
N LEU A 485 10.36 0.77 4.71
CA LEU A 485 9.89 -0.09 3.62
C LEU A 485 9.29 0.79 2.52
N THR A 486 9.84 0.72 1.30
CA THR A 486 9.25 1.41 0.14
C THR A 486 7.90 0.79 -0.19
N ARG A 487 6.92 1.61 -0.62
CA ARG A 487 5.61 1.05 -0.97
C ARG A 487 4.93 1.77 -2.12
N LYS A 488 4.47 3.02 -1.93
CA LYS A 488 3.60 3.69 -2.88
C LYS A 488 4.16 5.03 -3.35
N THR A 489 4.02 5.26 -4.65
CA THR A 489 4.16 6.57 -5.25
C THR A 489 2.81 7.26 -5.18
N LEU A 490 2.75 8.45 -4.59
CA LEU A 490 1.49 9.20 -4.47
C LEU A 490 1.36 10.26 -5.57
N GLY A 491 2.47 10.74 -6.12
CA GLY A 491 2.51 11.58 -7.32
C GLY A 491 2.50 10.76 -8.61
N GLY A 492 2.54 11.42 -9.76
CA GLY A 492 2.60 10.76 -11.05
C GLY A 492 2.07 11.60 -12.20
N ILE A 493 1.64 10.95 -13.28
CA ILE A 493 1.07 11.59 -14.47
C ILE A 493 -0.21 12.34 -14.07
N GLN A 494 -0.25 13.65 -14.34
CA GLN A 494 -1.45 14.45 -14.11
C GLN A 494 -2.53 14.04 -15.11
N THR A 495 -3.75 13.75 -14.64
CA THR A 495 -4.88 13.37 -15.49
C THR A 495 -6.14 14.14 -15.11
N ASP A 496 -7.03 14.37 -16.07
CA ASP A 496 -8.40 14.76 -15.78
C ASP A 496 -9.25 13.57 -15.29
N LEU A 497 -10.53 13.79 -15.02
CA LEU A 497 -11.43 12.74 -14.49
C LEU A 497 -11.75 11.63 -15.50
N ASP A 498 -11.47 11.82 -16.77
CA ASP A 498 -11.58 10.81 -17.83
C ASP A 498 -10.29 9.96 -17.95
N GLY A 499 -9.24 10.29 -17.18
CA GLY A 499 -7.94 9.64 -17.25
C GLY A 499 -7.05 10.14 -18.40
N ARG A 500 -7.43 11.22 -19.12
CA ARG A 500 -6.58 11.80 -20.17
C ARG A 500 -5.35 12.43 -19.53
N ALA A 501 -4.16 12.08 -20.02
CA ALA A 501 -2.92 12.67 -19.56
C ALA A 501 -2.84 14.15 -19.98
N LEU A 502 -2.43 15.03 -19.05
CA LEU A 502 -2.41 16.48 -19.26
C LEU A 502 -0.99 17.00 -19.49
N ARG A 503 -0.88 18.05 -20.29
CA ARG A 503 0.29 18.89 -20.45
C ARG A 503 0.40 19.92 -19.32
N ALA A 504 1.52 20.63 -19.26
CA ALA A 504 1.73 21.71 -18.29
C ALA A 504 0.72 22.86 -18.41
N ASP A 505 0.19 23.12 -19.61
CA ASP A 505 -0.86 24.12 -19.86
C ASP A 505 -2.28 23.61 -19.51
N GLY A 506 -2.42 22.40 -19.01
CA GLY A 506 -3.68 21.76 -18.65
C GLY A 506 -4.45 21.16 -19.83
N THR A 507 -3.93 21.23 -21.07
CA THR A 507 -4.56 20.58 -22.23
C THR A 507 -4.24 19.08 -22.25
N PRO A 508 -5.17 18.20 -22.71
CA PRO A 508 -4.88 16.79 -22.88
C PRO A 508 -3.79 16.52 -23.93
N VAL A 509 -2.96 15.52 -23.69
CA VAL A 509 -2.10 14.89 -24.71
C VAL A 509 -2.99 13.99 -25.56
N PRO A 510 -3.21 14.29 -26.86
CA PRO A 510 -4.13 13.50 -27.67
C PRO A 510 -3.70 12.04 -27.76
N GLY A 511 -4.65 11.12 -27.57
CA GLY A 511 -4.42 9.68 -27.62
C GLY A 511 -3.73 9.08 -26.39
N LEU A 512 -3.37 9.87 -25.35
CA LEU A 512 -2.69 9.36 -24.15
C LEU A 512 -3.58 9.45 -22.91
N TYR A 513 -3.69 8.31 -22.21
CA TYR A 513 -4.40 8.14 -20.94
C TYR A 513 -3.50 7.51 -19.91
N ALA A 514 -3.80 7.71 -18.62
CA ALA A 514 -3.10 7.05 -17.54
C ALA A 514 -4.04 6.71 -16.37
N ALA A 515 -3.79 5.57 -15.71
CA ALA A 515 -4.56 5.13 -14.55
C ALA A 515 -3.69 4.29 -13.57
N GLY A 516 -4.16 4.14 -12.34
CA GLY A 516 -3.44 3.44 -11.31
C GLY A 516 -2.30 4.27 -10.72
N GLU A 517 -1.32 3.60 -10.11
CA GLU A 517 -0.25 4.26 -9.36
C GLU A 517 0.62 5.18 -10.21
N VAL A 518 0.83 4.90 -11.50
CA VAL A 518 1.57 5.77 -12.41
C VAL A 518 0.95 7.17 -12.56
N ALA A 519 -0.36 7.29 -12.31
CA ALA A 519 -1.11 8.54 -12.30
C ALA A 519 -1.44 9.01 -10.86
N GLY A 520 -0.65 8.63 -9.86
CA GLY A 520 -0.94 8.95 -8.45
C GLY A 520 -2.33 8.46 -8.01
N PHE A 521 -2.79 7.35 -8.56
CA PHE A 521 -4.13 6.76 -8.42
C PHE A 521 -5.27 7.59 -9.01
N GLY A 522 -4.95 8.72 -9.63
CA GLY A 522 -5.82 9.66 -10.30
C GLY A 522 -5.36 11.10 -10.11
N GLY A 523 -5.36 11.90 -11.20
CA GLY A 523 -5.03 13.32 -11.20
C GLY A 523 -3.58 13.66 -10.89
N GLY A 524 -2.69 12.68 -10.81
CA GLY A 524 -1.32 12.87 -10.39
C GLY A 524 -1.15 13.00 -8.87
N GLY A 525 -2.16 12.59 -8.06
CA GLY A 525 -1.99 12.66 -6.61
C GLY A 525 -3.26 12.78 -5.79
N MET A 526 -4.23 11.87 -5.97
CA MET A 526 -5.50 11.95 -5.22
C MET A 526 -5.35 11.77 -3.70
N HIS A 527 -4.22 11.27 -3.22
CA HIS A 527 -3.95 11.07 -1.81
C HIS A 527 -3.24 12.25 -1.14
N GLY A 528 -2.81 13.27 -1.90
CA GLY A 528 -2.01 14.35 -1.36
C GLY A 528 -0.72 13.85 -0.71
N TYR A 529 -0.42 14.31 0.50
CA TYR A 529 0.75 13.87 1.27
C TYR A 529 0.56 12.55 2.00
N ARG A 530 -0.69 12.20 2.35
CA ARG A 530 -1.02 11.01 3.15
C ARG A 530 -2.29 10.35 2.64
N SER A 531 -2.36 9.04 2.76
CA SER A 531 -3.52 8.27 2.39
C SER A 531 -4.32 7.80 3.60
N LEU A 532 -5.56 7.44 3.37
CA LEU A 532 -6.31 6.52 4.23
C LEU A 532 -6.11 5.10 3.72
N GLU A 533 -5.91 4.15 4.61
CA GLU A 533 -5.60 2.78 4.23
C GLU A 533 -6.78 2.09 3.51
N GLY A 534 -6.45 1.21 2.55
CA GLY A 534 -7.42 0.55 1.67
C GLY A 534 -7.77 1.35 0.42
N THR A 535 -7.15 2.53 0.24
CA THR A 535 -7.43 3.44 -0.88
C THR A 535 -6.57 3.15 -2.12
N PHE A 536 -5.43 2.49 -1.98
CA PHE A 536 -4.53 2.20 -3.10
C PHE A 536 -5.12 1.21 -4.10
N LEU A 537 -5.57 0.04 -3.64
CA LEU A 537 -6.30 -0.91 -4.50
C LEU A 537 -7.58 -0.28 -5.03
N GLY A 538 -8.30 0.44 -4.16
CA GLY A 538 -9.48 1.20 -4.53
C GLY A 538 -9.23 2.22 -5.61
N GLY A 539 -8.11 2.95 -5.54
CA GLY A 539 -7.69 3.93 -6.54
C GLY A 539 -7.35 3.29 -7.89
N CYS A 540 -6.67 2.13 -7.88
CA CYS A 540 -6.44 1.35 -9.10
C CYS A 540 -7.76 0.90 -9.75
N LEU A 541 -8.70 0.38 -8.94
CA LEU A 541 -10.04 -0.02 -9.41
C LEU A 541 -10.80 1.17 -10.01
N PHE A 542 -10.80 2.29 -9.31
CA PHE A 542 -11.56 3.49 -9.71
C PHE A 542 -10.98 4.14 -10.96
N SER A 543 -9.67 4.44 -10.96
CA SER A 543 -9.04 5.12 -12.10
C SER A 543 -9.01 4.24 -13.35
N GLY A 544 -8.77 2.93 -13.20
CA GLY A 544 -8.86 1.97 -14.31
C GLY A 544 -10.28 1.91 -14.91
N ARG A 545 -11.31 1.89 -14.05
CA ARG A 545 -12.72 1.92 -14.47
C ARG A 545 -13.07 3.24 -15.19
N GLN A 546 -12.68 4.38 -14.63
CA GLN A 546 -12.96 5.69 -15.23
C GLN A 546 -12.29 5.83 -16.60
N ALA A 547 -10.99 5.53 -16.70
CA ALA A 547 -10.26 5.59 -17.96
C ALA A 547 -10.83 4.60 -19.00
N GLY A 548 -11.14 3.37 -18.59
CA GLY A 548 -11.74 2.36 -19.48
C GLY A 548 -13.09 2.81 -20.05
N ARG A 549 -13.96 3.39 -19.21
CA ARG A 549 -15.28 3.91 -19.63
C ARG A 549 -15.17 5.16 -20.50
N ALA A 550 -14.28 6.09 -20.16
CA ALA A 550 -14.05 7.29 -20.94
C ALA A 550 -13.54 6.96 -22.35
N LEU A 551 -12.57 6.04 -22.44
CA LEU A 551 -12.09 5.51 -23.72
C LEU A 551 -13.21 4.83 -24.51
N ALA A 552 -14.00 3.96 -23.87
CA ALA A 552 -15.12 3.30 -24.54
C ALA A 552 -16.20 4.25 -25.07
N ALA A 553 -16.36 5.41 -24.46
CA ALA A 553 -17.31 6.43 -24.92
C ALA A 553 -16.76 7.34 -26.02
N THR A 554 -15.42 7.39 -26.19
CA THR A 554 -14.74 8.28 -27.12
C THR A 554 -14.40 7.60 -28.45
N LEU A 555 -14.17 6.30 -28.44
CA LEU A 555 -13.84 5.46 -29.61
C LEU A 555 -15.08 4.89 -30.29
#